data_6af9b3da4889a11e48284dd16752d802
#
_entry.id   6af9b3da4889a11e48284dd16752d802
#
_cell.length_a   1.000
_cell.length_b   1.000
_cell.length_c   1.000
_cell.angle_alpha   90.00
_cell.angle_beta   90.00
_cell.angle_gamma   90.00
#
_symmetry.space_group_name_H-M   'P 1'
#
loop_
_entity.id
_entity.type
_entity.pdbx_description
1 polymer ?
#
loop_
_entity_poly.entity_id
_entity_poly.type
_entity_poly.pdbx_seq_one_letter_code
_entity_poly.pdbx_strand_id
1 'polypeptide(L)'
;SSSMTITLSGTATKAQYEEALKAVTFSASQGVALVRGLLINITDDMGVQSLLPGIATANVIGLTPLVSTWGTPNYVIGKPPVQLLSSVTVTDGDSDTMSSATVKINTFGQPGDVLGYTAPQGNPVTASWDSSSMTITLSGTATKAQYEAALRAVTFSASQGAGLVRGFLISVTDITGLSSGWSGAATAIVANPVGPAIATLGAPTFTLFGSPVTVLASVTITDLDSDTLSGAAVKINTLGQGGDVLGYAAPQGNPVTANWDSGSLTL
;
A
#
# COMPACT_ATOMS: atom_id res chain seq x y z
N SER A 1 17.40 -26.08 -31.80
CA SER A 1 16.34 -26.52 -30.91
C SER A 1 16.75 -27.86 -30.31
N SER A 2 16.97 -27.91 -29.01
CA SER A 2 17.15 -29.20 -28.31
C SER A 2 15.83 -29.97 -28.37
N SER A 3 15.86 -31.19 -28.88
CA SER A 3 14.67 -32.05 -28.83
C SER A 3 14.42 -32.45 -27.36
N MET A 4 13.23 -32.15 -26.82
CA MET A 4 12.81 -32.56 -25.50
C MET A 4 12.35 -34.03 -25.58
N THR A 5 13.29 -34.97 -25.58
CA THR A 5 13.04 -36.39 -25.78
C THR A 5 13.60 -37.20 -24.62
N ILE A 6 12.80 -38.05 -24.04
CA ILE A 6 13.29 -39.12 -23.16
C ILE A 6 13.44 -40.39 -23.99
N THR A 7 14.57 -41.08 -23.87
CA THR A 7 14.82 -42.37 -24.54
C THR A 7 14.85 -43.48 -23.51
N LEU A 8 14.00 -44.47 -23.70
CA LEU A 8 14.04 -45.72 -22.93
C LEU A 8 14.84 -46.75 -23.76
N SER A 9 15.82 -47.39 -23.16
CA SER A 9 16.68 -48.38 -23.83
C SER A 9 16.85 -49.65 -22.99
N GLY A 10 17.08 -50.74 -23.66
CA GLY A 10 17.28 -52.09 -23.06
C GLY A 10 16.47 -53.14 -23.79
N THR A 11 16.98 -54.37 -23.82
CA THR A 11 16.23 -55.51 -24.38
C THR A 11 15.24 -56.01 -23.32
N ALA A 12 13.94 -55.90 -23.61
CA ALA A 12 12.87 -56.23 -22.69
C ALA A 12 11.61 -56.70 -23.44
N THR A 13 10.69 -57.33 -22.77
CA THR A 13 9.42 -57.77 -23.35
C THR A 13 8.50 -56.59 -23.62
N LYS A 14 7.51 -56.78 -24.49
CA LYS A 14 6.47 -55.78 -24.78
C LYS A 14 5.78 -55.29 -23.51
N ALA A 15 5.41 -56.19 -22.62
CA ALA A 15 4.77 -55.89 -21.35
C ALA A 15 5.65 -55.01 -20.44
N GLN A 16 6.96 -55.26 -20.39
CA GLN A 16 7.90 -54.47 -19.64
C GLN A 16 8.06 -53.02 -20.23
N TYR A 17 8.08 -52.90 -21.57
CA TYR A 17 8.08 -51.60 -22.22
C TYR A 17 6.77 -50.83 -22.03
N GLU A 18 5.62 -51.51 -21.99
CA GLU A 18 4.33 -50.88 -21.67
C GLU A 18 4.33 -50.31 -20.25
N GLU A 19 4.88 -51.05 -19.28
CA GLU A 19 5.01 -50.59 -17.91
C GLU A 19 6.02 -49.40 -17.80
N ALA A 20 7.16 -49.50 -18.49
CA ALA A 20 8.16 -48.43 -18.52
C ALA A 20 7.62 -47.13 -19.13
N LEU A 21 6.85 -47.22 -20.21
CA LEU A 21 6.20 -46.07 -20.83
C LEU A 21 5.14 -45.47 -19.93
N LYS A 22 4.38 -46.25 -19.16
CA LYS A 22 3.42 -45.75 -18.16
C LYS A 22 4.11 -45.02 -16.99
N ALA A 23 5.38 -45.35 -16.72
CA ALA A 23 6.16 -44.69 -15.68
C ALA A 23 6.77 -43.35 -16.12
N VAL A 24 6.65 -42.98 -17.39
CA VAL A 24 7.12 -41.65 -17.88
C VAL A 24 6.22 -40.56 -17.31
N THR A 25 6.83 -39.59 -16.65
CA THR A 25 6.15 -38.41 -16.06
C THR A 25 6.41 -37.15 -16.86
N PHE A 26 5.48 -36.22 -16.82
CA PHE A 26 5.60 -34.90 -17.43
C PHE A 26 5.47 -33.82 -16.37
N SER A 27 6.31 -32.78 -16.48
CA SER A 27 6.20 -31.54 -15.69
C SER A 27 6.47 -30.33 -16.57
N ALA A 28 5.88 -29.20 -16.23
CA ALA A 28 6.09 -27.93 -16.92
C ALA A 28 6.13 -26.79 -15.92
N SER A 29 7.03 -25.82 -16.14
CA SER A 29 7.15 -24.60 -15.34
C SER A 29 6.68 -23.35 -16.08
N GLN A 30 6.28 -23.48 -17.36
CA GLN A 30 5.84 -22.36 -18.19
C GLN A 30 4.79 -22.82 -19.22
N GLY A 31 4.10 -21.85 -19.81
CA GLY A 31 3.17 -22.08 -20.91
C GLY A 31 1.81 -22.58 -20.46
N VAL A 32 1.23 -21.87 -19.51
CA VAL A 32 -0.14 -22.09 -19.01
C VAL A 32 -1.16 -22.03 -20.14
N ALA A 33 -2.23 -22.82 -20.00
CA ALA A 33 -3.33 -22.96 -20.98
C ALA A 33 -2.89 -23.51 -22.35
N LEU A 34 -1.73 -24.18 -22.42
CA LEU A 34 -1.25 -24.82 -23.63
C LEU A 34 -1.28 -26.35 -23.50
N VAL A 35 -1.69 -27.00 -24.57
CA VAL A 35 -1.64 -28.46 -24.70
C VAL A 35 -0.29 -28.87 -25.25
N ARG A 36 0.37 -29.81 -24.59
CA ARG A 36 1.59 -30.46 -25.07
C ARG A 36 1.22 -31.77 -25.78
N GLY A 37 1.59 -31.86 -27.05
CA GLY A 37 1.51 -33.13 -27.79
C GLY A 37 2.77 -33.95 -27.54
N LEU A 38 2.59 -35.23 -27.21
CA LEU A 38 3.66 -36.19 -27.02
C LEU A 38 3.57 -37.24 -28.12
N LEU A 39 4.69 -37.49 -28.79
CA LEU A 39 4.84 -38.56 -29.78
C LEU A 39 5.67 -39.70 -29.19
N ILE A 40 5.20 -40.91 -29.33
CA ILE A 40 5.82 -42.09 -28.75
C ILE A 40 6.16 -43.04 -29.90
N ASN A 41 7.44 -43.30 -30.12
CA ASN A 41 7.92 -44.28 -31.06
C ASN A 41 8.53 -45.47 -30.31
N ILE A 42 8.34 -46.64 -30.80
CA ILE A 42 8.98 -47.86 -30.30
C ILE A 42 9.79 -48.50 -31.44
N THR A 43 10.89 -49.13 -31.06
CA THR A 43 11.78 -49.85 -32.00
C THR A 43 11.93 -51.28 -31.51
N ASP A 44 11.81 -52.24 -32.39
CA ASP A 44 12.00 -53.66 -32.07
C ASP A 44 13.50 -54.05 -32.01
N ASP A 45 13.78 -55.32 -31.69
CA ASP A 45 15.13 -55.85 -31.59
C ASP A 45 15.87 -56.00 -32.94
N MET A 46 15.14 -55.85 -34.03
CA MET A 46 15.69 -55.79 -35.39
C MET A 46 15.97 -54.34 -35.87
N GLY A 47 15.71 -53.34 -35.02
CA GLY A 47 15.92 -51.92 -35.34
C GLY A 47 14.79 -51.28 -36.17
N VAL A 48 13.63 -51.99 -36.29
CA VAL A 48 12.48 -51.44 -37.06
C VAL A 48 11.59 -50.63 -36.13
N GLN A 49 11.34 -49.39 -36.51
CA GLN A 49 10.48 -48.47 -35.77
C GLN A 49 8.99 -48.73 -36.03
N SER A 50 8.16 -48.32 -35.06
CA SER A 50 6.69 -48.34 -35.21
C SER A 50 6.28 -47.54 -36.45
N LEU A 51 5.39 -48.15 -37.26
CA LEU A 51 4.88 -47.53 -38.48
C LEU A 51 4.14 -46.20 -38.24
N LEU A 52 3.43 -46.10 -37.12
CA LEU A 52 2.74 -44.93 -36.66
C LEU A 52 3.17 -44.65 -35.19
N PRO A 53 3.45 -43.37 -34.86
CA PRO A 53 3.72 -43.01 -33.48
C PRO A 53 2.45 -43.13 -32.61
N GLY A 54 2.63 -43.52 -31.36
CA GLY A 54 1.61 -43.30 -30.34
C GLY A 54 1.51 -41.80 -30.05
N ILE A 55 0.31 -41.33 -29.72
CA ILE A 55 0.04 -39.93 -29.42
C ILE A 55 -0.54 -39.82 -27.99
N ALA A 56 0.00 -38.91 -27.20
CA ALA A 56 -0.57 -38.51 -25.92
C ALA A 56 -0.58 -36.98 -25.80
N THR A 57 -1.38 -36.45 -24.95
CA THR A 57 -1.45 -35.02 -24.67
C THR A 57 -1.39 -34.75 -23.18
N ALA A 58 -0.71 -33.66 -22.80
CA ALA A 58 -0.70 -33.12 -21.45
C ALA A 58 -1.23 -31.70 -21.48
N ASN A 59 -2.28 -31.43 -20.70
CA ASN A 59 -2.79 -30.06 -20.51
C ASN A 59 -2.00 -29.37 -19.41
N VAL A 60 -1.45 -28.21 -19.71
CA VAL A 60 -0.78 -27.37 -18.72
C VAL A 60 -1.77 -26.29 -18.30
N ILE A 61 -2.24 -26.35 -17.08
CA ILE A 61 -3.13 -25.35 -16.48
C ILE A 61 -2.36 -24.58 -15.41
N GLY A 62 -2.72 -23.31 -15.20
CA GLY A 62 -2.28 -22.50 -14.07
C GLY A 62 -3.49 -22.02 -13.32
N LEU A 63 -3.32 -21.75 -12.04
CA LEU A 63 -4.33 -21.15 -11.20
C LEU A 63 -4.05 -19.65 -11.11
N THR A 64 -5.11 -18.85 -11.11
CA THR A 64 -4.97 -17.40 -10.89
C THR A 64 -4.77 -17.12 -9.42
N PRO A 65 -3.83 -16.22 -9.05
CA PRO A 65 -3.71 -15.77 -7.68
C PRO A 65 -4.99 -15.05 -7.23
N LEU A 66 -5.19 -14.97 -5.92
CA LEU A 66 -6.23 -14.17 -5.29
C LEU A 66 -5.58 -13.24 -4.27
N VAL A 67 -5.97 -11.97 -4.26
CA VAL A 67 -5.60 -11.02 -3.22
C VAL A 67 -6.83 -10.58 -2.43
N SER A 68 -6.77 -10.73 -1.12
CA SER A 68 -7.76 -10.23 -0.16
C SER A 68 -7.13 -9.11 0.65
N THR A 69 -7.81 -7.97 0.75
CA THR A 69 -7.29 -6.77 1.41
C THR A 69 -8.33 -6.14 2.31
N TRP A 70 -7.84 -5.45 3.34
CA TRP A 70 -8.64 -4.59 4.19
C TRP A 70 -7.88 -3.30 4.50
N GLY A 71 -8.56 -2.14 4.38
CA GLY A 71 -8.00 -0.85 4.72
C GLY A 71 -9.06 0.24 4.56
N THR A 72 -9.23 1.06 5.61
CA THR A 72 -10.16 2.19 5.64
C THR A 72 -9.53 3.38 6.40
N PRO A 73 -8.32 3.84 6.00
CA PRO A 73 -7.69 4.92 6.73
C PRO A 73 -8.45 6.24 6.55
N ASN A 74 -8.36 7.09 7.58
CA ASN A 74 -8.70 8.51 7.49
C ASN A 74 -7.42 9.28 7.17
N TYR A 75 -7.45 10.07 6.12
CA TYR A 75 -6.38 10.99 5.76
C TYR A 75 -6.83 12.43 5.93
N VAL A 76 -6.06 13.22 6.66
CA VAL A 76 -6.28 14.67 6.80
C VAL A 76 -5.34 15.41 5.85
N ILE A 77 -5.88 16.29 5.03
CA ILE A 77 -5.10 17.06 4.05
C ILE A 77 -3.97 17.83 4.75
N GLY A 78 -2.76 17.72 4.19
CA GLY A 78 -1.56 18.36 4.75
C GLY A 78 -0.81 17.54 5.80
N LYS A 79 -1.33 16.39 6.23
CA LYS A 79 -0.63 15.46 7.13
C LYS A 79 0.27 14.50 6.34
N PRO A 80 1.20 13.80 7.01
CA PRO A 80 1.99 12.76 6.39
C PRO A 80 1.11 11.67 5.75
N PRO A 81 1.57 11.02 4.66
CA PRO A 81 0.83 9.94 4.04
C PRO A 81 0.47 8.82 5.02
N VAL A 82 -0.72 8.25 4.87
CA VAL A 82 -1.21 7.17 5.71
C VAL A 82 -1.06 5.81 5.03
N GLN A 83 -0.81 4.76 5.80
CA GLN A 83 -0.82 3.39 5.30
C GLN A 83 -2.22 3.05 4.77
N LEU A 84 -2.29 2.57 3.51
CA LEU A 84 -3.56 2.29 2.85
C LEU A 84 -4.19 0.98 3.34
N LEU A 85 -3.41 -0.09 3.46
CA LEU A 85 -3.88 -1.44 3.73
C LEU A 85 -3.42 -1.92 5.11
N SER A 86 -4.35 -2.22 6.00
CA SER A 86 -4.05 -2.78 7.32
C SER A 86 -3.85 -4.30 7.28
N SER A 87 -4.50 -5.00 6.34
CA SER A 87 -4.26 -6.41 6.10
C SER A 87 -4.24 -6.74 4.60
N VAL A 88 -3.40 -7.69 4.24
CA VAL A 88 -3.26 -8.23 2.89
C VAL A 88 -2.97 -9.71 3.00
N THR A 89 -3.68 -10.51 2.22
CA THR A 89 -3.42 -11.94 2.05
C THR A 89 -3.41 -12.27 0.56
N VAL A 90 -2.35 -12.91 0.10
CA VAL A 90 -2.19 -13.41 -1.27
C VAL A 90 -2.20 -14.93 -1.24
N THR A 91 -3.11 -15.53 -1.98
CA THR A 91 -3.21 -16.98 -2.14
C THR A 91 -3.06 -17.37 -3.60
N ASP A 92 -2.33 -18.44 -3.83
CA ASP A 92 -2.15 -19.04 -5.14
C ASP A 92 -1.85 -20.53 -4.92
N GLY A 93 -2.53 -21.39 -5.65
CA GLY A 93 -2.46 -22.84 -5.46
C GLY A 93 -1.29 -23.51 -6.18
N ASP A 94 -0.70 -22.86 -7.18
CA ASP A 94 0.38 -23.43 -8.00
C ASP A 94 1.66 -22.59 -8.04
N SER A 95 1.65 -21.38 -7.47
CA SER A 95 2.83 -20.53 -7.37
C SER A 95 3.01 -19.93 -5.98
N ASP A 96 4.22 -19.97 -5.43
CA ASP A 96 4.64 -19.23 -4.24
C ASP A 96 5.30 -17.89 -4.58
N THR A 97 5.44 -17.61 -5.88
CA THR A 97 6.18 -16.46 -6.40
C THR A 97 5.27 -15.56 -7.25
N MET A 98 5.31 -14.27 -6.94
CA MET A 98 4.62 -13.21 -7.68
C MET A 98 5.61 -12.40 -8.50
N SER A 99 5.15 -11.80 -9.59
CA SER A 99 5.94 -10.93 -10.49
C SER A 99 5.56 -9.47 -10.38
N SER A 100 4.30 -9.16 -10.07
CA SER A 100 3.83 -7.79 -9.92
C SER A 100 2.57 -7.67 -9.07
N ALA A 101 2.30 -6.46 -8.60
CA ALA A 101 1.01 -6.07 -8.03
C ALA A 101 0.68 -4.63 -8.44
N THR A 102 -0.59 -4.30 -8.48
CA THR A 102 -1.06 -2.94 -8.78
C THR A 102 -2.07 -2.49 -7.73
N VAL A 103 -1.99 -1.21 -7.36
CA VAL A 103 -3.01 -0.52 -6.57
C VAL A 103 -3.46 0.70 -7.36
N LYS A 104 -4.74 0.78 -7.66
CA LYS A 104 -5.34 1.86 -8.46
C LYS A 104 -6.36 2.63 -7.64
N ILE A 105 -6.30 3.96 -7.68
CA ILE A 105 -7.40 4.82 -7.22
C ILE A 105 -8.49 4.76 -8.28
N ASN A 106 -9.59 4.08 -7.98
CA ASN A 106 -10.64 3.77 -8.96
C ASN A 106 -11.87 4.65 -8.82
N THR A 107 -12.19 5.09 -7.60
CA THR A 107 -13.42 5.83 -7.32
C THR A 107 -13.10 7.16 -6.66
N PHE A 108 -13.68 8.24 -7.19
CA PHE A 108 -13.54 9.62 -6.71
C PHE A 108 -12.08 10.11 -6.58
N GLY A 109 -11.15 9.55 -7.35
CA GLY A 109 -9.78 10.05 -7.45
C GLY A 109 -9.75 11.52 -7.91
N GLN A 110 -8.88 12.32 -7.30
CA GLN A 110 -8.75 13.75 -7.60
C GLN A 110 -7.31 14.08 -8.00
N PRO A 111 -7.10 15.12 -8.82
CA PRO A 111 -5.76 15.66 -9.03
C PRO A 111 -5.09 15.94 -7.68
N GLY A 112 -3.84 15.47 -7.51
CA GLY A 112 -3.10 15.60 -6.26
C GLY A 112 -3.31 14.45 -5.26
N ASP A 113 -4.08 13.42 -5.61
CA ASP A 113 -4.05 12.14 -4.92
C ASP A 113 -2.76 11.39 -5.32
N VAL A 114 -2.08 10.82 -4.34
CA VAL A 114 -0.79 10.13 -4.55
C VAL A 114 -0.76 8.82 -3.77
N LEU A 115 -0.32 7.77 -4.44
CA LEU A 115 0.10 6.52 -3.81
C LEU A 115 1.63 6.50 -3.71
N GLY A 116 2.13 6.35 -2.49
CA GLY A 116 3.55 6.24 -2.17
C GLY A 116 3.93 4.82 -1.78
N TYR A 117 5.24 4.55 -1.80
CA TYR A 117 5.79 3.27 -1.37
C TYR A 117 7.20 3.45 -0.80
N THR A 118 7.44 2.82 0.33
CA THR A 118 8.79 2.64 0.88
C THR A 118 9.02 1.15 1.07
N ALA A 119 10.01 0.60 0.37
CA ALA A 119 10.28 -0.83 0.42
C ALA A 119 10.60 -1.28 1.86
N PRO A 120 9.91 -2.32 2.38
CA PRO A 120 10.31 -2.94 3.64
C PRO A 120 11.74 -3.46 3.56
N GLN A 121 12.45 -3.46 4.69
CA GLN A 121 13.85 -3.90 4.73
C GLN A 121 14.01 -5.30 4.15
N GLY A 122 14.93 -5.45 3.19
CA GLY A 122 15.21 -6.72 2.52
C GLY A 122 14.14 -7.20 1.52
N ASN A 123 13.12 -6.38 1.24
CA ASN A 123 12.11 -6.71 0.23
C ASN A 123 12.62 -6.27 -1.16
N PRO A 124 12.69 -7.18 -2.15
CA PRO A 124 13.20 -6.85 -3.49
C PRO A 124 12.18 -6.11 -4.38
N VAL A 125 10.94 -5.94 -3.91
CA VAL A 125 9.87 -5.30 -4.67
C VAL A 125 10.13 -3.81 -4.80
N THR A 126 10.05 -3.28 -6.01
CA THR A 126 10.16 -1.86 -6.34
C THR A 126 8.80 -1.31 -6.75
N ALA A 127 8.64 0.02 -6.76
CA ALA A 127 7.39 0.65 -7.15
C ALA A 127 7.57 1.78 -8.16
N SER A 128 6.56 1.95 -9.02
CA SER A 128 6.42 3.09 -9.94
C SER A 128 5.00 3.64 -9.85
N TRP A 129 4.88 4.95 -9.64
CA TRP A 129 3.61 5.68 -9.60
C TRP A 129 3.35 6.34 -10.95
N ASP A 130 2.17 6.10 -11.49
CA ASP A 130 1.65 6.80 -12.67
C ASP A 130 0.42 7.64 -12.28
N SER A 131 0.61 8.95 -12.26
CA SER A 131 -0.46 9.90 -11.90
C SER A 131 -1.56 10.00 -12.96
N SER A 132 -1.29 9.65 -14.21
CA SER A 132 -2.26 9.72 -15.30
C SER A 132 -3.30 8.61 -15.20
N SER A 133 -2.91 7.41 -14.82
CA SER A 133 -3.78 6.27 -14.57
C SER A 133 -4.18 6.14 -13.10
N MET A 134 -3.61 6.98 -12.21
CA MET A 134 -3.75 6.89 -10.74
C MET A 134 -3.43 5.49 -10.21
N THR A 135 -2.35 4.90 -10.71
CA THR A 135 -1.96 3.53 -10.41
C THR A 135 -0.52 3.47 -9.91
N ILE A 136 -0.29 2.80 -8.80
CA ILE A 136 1.05 2.37 -8.39
C ILE A 136 1.25 0.91 -8.79
N THR A 137 2.35 0.65 -9.48
CA THR A 137 2.77 -0.70 -9.88
C THR A 137 3.95 -1.12 -9.03
N LEU A 138 3.80 -2.24 -8.34
CA LEU A 138 4.85 -2.94 -7.60
C LEU A 138 5.42 -4.02 -8.52
N SER A 139 6.74 -4.10 -8.64
CA SER A 139 7.41 -5.00 -9.59
C SER A 139 8.61 -5.69 -8.96
N GLY A 140 8.87 -6.91 -9.41
CA GLY A 140 10.01 -7.72 -8.98
C GLY A 140 9.59 -9.15 -8.64
N THR A 141 10.44 -10.12 -8.91
CA THR A 141 10.21 -11.51 -8.54
C THR A 141 10.37 -11.67 -7.03
N ALA A 142 9.29 -11.99 -6.33
CA ALA A 142 9.26 -12.08 -4.87
C ALA A 142 8.20 -13.08 -4.40
N THR A 143 8.31 -13.55 -3.16
CA THR A 143 7.33 -14.46 -2.56
C THR A 143 5.99 -13.77 -2.29
N LYS A 144 4.91 -14.56 -2.13
CA LYS A 144 3.60 -14.06 -1.67
C LYS A 144 3.73 -13.19 -0.42
N ALA A 145 4.48 -13.65 0.59
CA ALA A 145 4.68 -12.90 1.84
C ALA A 145 5.41 -11.56 1.63
N GLN A 146 6.37 -11.50 0.70
CA GLN A 146 7.05 -10.24 0.35
C GLN A 146 6.11 -9.29 -0.38
N TYR A 147 5.24 -9.77 -1.26
CA TYR A 147 4.21 -8.94 -1.90
C TYR A 147 3.13 -8.48 -0.92
N GLU A 148 2.72 -9.29 0.05
CA GLU A 148 1.85 -8.86 1.14
C GLU A 148 2.49 -7.74 1.96
N ALA A 149 3.77 -7.87 2.30
CA ALA A 149 4.51 -6.82 3.00
C ALA A 149 4.66 -5.55 2.14
N ALA A 150 4.94 -5.69 0.84
CA ALA A 150 5.03 -4.58 -0.10
C ALA A 150 3.68 -3.85 -0.26
N LEU A 151 2.59 -4.57 -0.42
CA LEU A 151 1.24 -3.99 -0.51
C LEU A 151 0.85 -3.24 0.78
N ARG A 152 1.18 -3.78 1.97
CA ARG A 152 0.99 -3.07 3.24
C ARG A 152 1.84 -1.81 3.38
N ALA A 153 2.96 -1.73 2.67
CA ALA A 153 3.83 -0.54 2.66
C ALA A 153 3.36 0.57 1.71
N VAL A 154 2.29 0.33 0.95
CA VAL A 154 1.67 1.38 0.12
C VAL A 154 0.97 2.40 1.01
N THR A 155 1.25 3.67 0.76
CA THR A 155 0.67 4.81 1.46
C THR A 155 -0.21 5.65 0.54
N PHE A 156 -1.12 6.40 1.13
CA PHE A 156 -2.00 7.32 0.44
C PHE A 156 -1.91 8.72 1.02
N SER A 157 -1.96 9.73 0.15
CA SER A 157 -2.13 11.15 0.48
C SER A 157 -2.97 11.86 -0.57
N ALA A 158 -3.58 12.98 -0.19
CA ALA A 158 -4.41 13.82 -1.05
C ALA A 158 -4.17 15.30 -0.76
N SER A 159 -4.27 16.15 -1.78
CA SER A 159 -4.15 17.60 -1.62
C SER A 159 -5.50 18.33 -1.63
N GLN A 160 -6.59 17.65 -2.01
CA GLN A 160 -7.93 18.24 -2.14
C GLN A 160 -9.04 17.19 -2.04
N GLY A 161 -10.29 17.65 -2.12
CA GLY A 161 -11.48 16.78 -2.16
C GLY A 161 -11.81 16.16 -0.81
N ALA A 162 -11.73 16.95 0.26
CA ALA A 162 -12.22 16.56 1.58
C ALA A 162 -13.72 16.21 1.55
N GLY A 163 -14.12 15.32 2.43
CA GLY A 163 -15.48 14.78 2.51
C GLY A 163 -15.78 13.68 1.50
N LEU A 164 -14.83 13.33 0.61
CA LEU A 164 -14.98 12.26 -0.37
C LEU A 164 -14.23 11.00 0.05
N VAL A 165 -14.84 9.87 -0.20
CA VAL A 165 -14.22 8.56 -0.02
C VAL A 165 -13.48 8.19 -1.31
N ARG A 166 -12.19 7.81 -1.21
CA ARG A 166 -11.44 7.22 -2.32
C ARG A 166 -11.60 5.71 -2.29
N GLY A 167 -11.96 5.12 -3.41
CA GLY A 167 -11.99 3.66 -3.58
C GLY A 167 -10.75 3.18 -4.31
N PHE A 168 -10.18 2.07 -3.86
CA PHE A 168 -8.97 1.46 -4.42
C PHE A 168 -9.26 0.05 -4.87
N LEU A 169 -8.66 -0.34 -5.97
CA LEU A 169 -8.65 -1.71 -6.49
C LEU A 169 -7.22 -2.25 -6.46
N ILE A 170 -7.08 -3.49 -6.05
CA ILE A 170 -5.79 -4.16 -5.91
C ILE A 170 -5.78 -5.43 -6.74
N SER A 171 -4.69 -5.66 -7.47
CA SER A 171 -4.44 -6.88 -8.24
C SER A 171 -3.03 -7.38 -7.99
N VAL A 172 -2.83 -8.68 -8.07
CA VAL A 172 -1.52 -9.34 -8.07
C VAL A 172 -1.39 -10.23 -9.28
N THR A 173 -0.16 -10.42 -9.76
CA THR A 173 0.17 -11.28 -10.90
C THR A 173 1.28 -12.24 -10.47
N ASP A 174 1.11 -13.52 -10.75
CA ASP A 174 2.10 -14.54 -10.44
C ASP A 174 3.29 -14.54 -11.43
N ILE A 175 4.24 -15.44 -11.21
CA ILE A 175 5.41 -15.57 -12.08
C ILE A 175 5.06 -16.18 -13.46
N THR A 176 3.89 -16.79 -13.62
CA THR A 176 3.42 -17.37 -14.88
C THR A 176 2.68 -16.33 -15.74
N GLY A 177 2.40 -15.14 -15.18
CA GLY A 177 1.70 -14.04 -15.83
C GLY A 177 0.18 -14.07 -15.62
N LEU A 178 -0.35 -14.97 -14.78
CA LEU A 178 -1.75 -14.98 -14.43
C LEU A 178 -2.05 -13.95 -13.36
N SER A 179 -3.13 -13.19 -13.55
CA SER A 179 -3.52 -12.09 -12.67
C SER A 179 -4.78 -12.43 -11.87
N SER A 180 -4.83 -11.96 -10.62
CA SER A 180 -6.02 -12.03 -9.77
C SER A 180 -7.19 -11.18 -10.29
N GLY A 181 -6.97 -10.39 -11.36
CA GLY A 181 -7.88 -9.29 -11.65
C GLY A 181 -7.95 -8.31 -10.47
N TRP A 182 -9.00 -7.54 -10.37
CA TRP A 182 -9.22 -6.58 -9.28
C TRP A 182 -9.96 -7.25 -8.11
N SER A 183 -9.34 -8.26 -7.49
CA SER A 183 -9.95 -9.03 -6.40
C SER A 183 -9.79 -8.38 -5.03
N GLY A 184 -8.76 -7.54 -4.83
CA GLY A 184 -8.58 -6.76 -3.62
C GLY A 184 -9.24 -5.38 -3.71
N ALA A 185 -9.71 -4.85 -2.57
CA ALA A 185 -10.29 -3.52 -2.46
C ALA A 185 -9.97 -2.85 -1.12
N ALA A 186 -9.95 -1.53 -1.12
CA ALA A 186 -9.82 -0.69 0.06
C ALA A 186 -10.54 0.65 -0.14
N THR A 187 -10.71 1.40 0.94
CA THR A 187 -11.24 2.78 0.88
C THR A 187 -10.41 3.69 1.78
N ALA A 188 -10.34 4.99 1.46
CA ALA A 188 -9.80 6.01 2.36
C ALA A 188 -10.74 7.20 2.42
N ILE A 189 -10.94 7.76 3.60
CA ILE A 189 -11.71 9.00 3.80
C ILE A 189 -10.73 10.16 3.81
N VAL A 190 -11.01 11.21 3.02
CA VAL A 190 -10.22 12.43 3.00
C VAL A 190 -10.95 13.51 3.80
N ALA A 191 -10.28 14.09 4.79
CA ALA A 191 -10.82 15.14 5.65
C ALA A 191 -10.03 16.45 5.51
N ASN A 192 -10.69 17.59 5.73
CA ASN A 192 -10.00 18.86 5.94
C ASN A 192 -9.36 18.88 7.34
N PRO A 193 -8.25 19.64 7.51
CA PRO A 193 -7.77 19.96 8.85
C PRO A 193 -8.86 20.68 9.64
N VAL A 194 -8.96 20.35 10.91
CA VAL A 194 -9.86 21.03 11.86
C VAL A 194 -9.01 21.98 12.71
N GLY A 195 -9.41 23.26 12.82
CA GLY A 195 -8.70 24.20 13.66
C GLY A 195 -8.85 23.88 15.15
N PRO A 196 -7.85 24.25 15.97
CA PRO A 196 -7.93 24.07 17.41
C PRO A 196 -9.08 24.87 18.01
N ALA A 197 -9.72 24.29 19.01
CA ALA A 197 -10.67 24.97 19.87
C ALA A 197 -9.99 25.37 21.19
N ILE A 198 -10.29 26.55 21.69
CA ILE A 198 -9.78 27.05 22.96
C ILE A 198 -10.93 27.40 23.91
N ALA A 199 -10.82 26.94 25.13
CA ALA A 199 -11.68 27.34 26.24
C ALA A 199 -10.83 28.00 27.30
N THR A 200 -11.25 29.17 27.78
CA THR A 200 -10.52 29.95 28.75
C THR A 200 -11.42 30.41 29.89
N LEU A 201 -10.84 30.53 31.07
CA LEU A 201 -11.47 31.17 32.22
C LEU A 201 -10.49 32.15 32.84
N GLY A 202 -10.92 33.43 33.02
CA GLY A 202 -10.12 34.46 33.68
C GLY A 202 -10.92 35.73 33.82
N ALA A 203 -10.88 36.30 35.00
CA ALA A 203 -11.45 37.65 35.31
C ALA A 203 -10.63 38.30 36.42
N PRO A 204 -9.34 38.57 36.19
CA PRO A 204 -8.51 39.19 37.25
C PRO A 204 -8.91 40.62 37.48
N THR A 205 -8.69 41.09 38.72
CA THR A 205 -8.77 42.52 39.06
C THR A 205 -7.35 43.07 39.11
N PHE A 206 -7.09 44.11 38.32
CA PHE A 206 -5.84 44.83 38.33
C PHE A 206 -6.04 46.19 39.05
N THR A 207 -5.15 46.53 39.97
CA THR A 207 -5.14 47.84 40.63
C THR A 207 -4.09 48.72 39.92
N LEU A 208 -4.45 49.94 39.57
CA LEU A 208 -3.53 50.88 38.93
C LEU A 208 -2.23 50.99 39.71
N PHE A 209 -1.10 50.93 39.02
CA PHE A 209 0.26 50.93 39.59
C PHE A 209 0.60 49.68 40.43
N GLY A 210 -0.29 48.68 40.47
CA GLY A 210 -0.02 47.39 41.12
C GLY A 210 0.87 46.47 40.25
N SER A 211 1.25 45.34 40.84
CA SER A 211 1.99 44.31 40.08
C SER A 211 1.13 43.65 39.02
N PRO A 212 1.72 43.25 37.87
CA PRO A 212 1.01 42.52 36.82
C PRO A 212 0.24 41.31 37.38
N VAL A 213 -0.94 41.05 36.82
CA VAL A 213 -1.81 39.93 37.21
C VAL A 213 -1.95 38.91 36.10
N THR A 214 -2.07 37.64 36.43
CA THR A 214 -2.31 36.60 35.45
C THR A 214 -3.71 36.76 34.85
N VAL A 215 -3.78 36.83 33.52
CA VAL A 215 -5.04 37.08 32.80
C VAL A 215 -5.97 35.86 32.84
N LEU A 216 -5.44 34.68 32.68
CA LEU A 216 -6.21 33.45 32.55
C LEU A 216 -5.99 32.53 33.75
N ALA A 217 -7.07 32.16 34.44
CA ALA A 217 -7.05 31.17 35.52
C ALA A 217 -6.97 29.74 35.02
N SER A 218 -7.56 29.48 33.83
CA SER A 218 -7.42 28.20 33.13
C SER A 218 -7.49 28.39 31.63
N VAL A 219 -6.83 27.48 30.94
CA VAL A 219 -6.85 27.36 29.48
C VAL A 219 -6.92 25.88 29.12
N THR A 220 -7.84 25.53 28.25
CA THR A 220 -7.91 24.20 27.65
C THR A 220 -7.91 24.36 26.14
N ILE A 221 -7.00 23.68 25.47
CA ILE A 221 -6.90 23.67 24.00
C ILE A 221 -7.21 22.24 23.58
N THR A 222 -8.09 22.09 22.61
CA THR A 222 -8.43 20.80 21.98
C THR A 222 -8.25 20.91 20.49
N ASP A 223 -7.54 19.97 19.92
CA ASP A 223 -7.38 19.81 18.47
C ASP A 223 -7.53 18.33 18.15
N LEU A 224 -8.38 17.99 17.17
CA LEU A 224 -8.73 16.61 16.85
C LEU A 224 -7.73 15.95 15.90
N ASP A 225 -6.91 16.76 15.24
CA ASP A 225 -6.02 16.29 14.19
C ASP A 225 -4.56 16.76 14.36
N SER A 226 -4.24 17.53 15.41
CA SER A 226 -2.88 17.98 15.72
C SER A 226 -2.60 18.06 17.22
N ASP A 227 -1.46 17.48 17.63
CA ASP A 227 -0.94 17.61 19.00
C ASP A 227 -0.03 18.84 19.16
N THR A 228 0.23 19.59 18.07
CA THR A 228 1.14 20.73 18.08
C THR A 228 0.48 21.98 17.52
N LEU A 229 0.81 23.12 18.11
CA LEU A 229 0.36 24.44 17.64
C LEU A 229 1.56 25.23 17.14
N SER A 230 1.34 26.10 16.16
CA SER A 230 2.36 26.98 15.59
C SER A 230 2.35 28.39 16.21
N GLY A 231 1.29 28.75 16.92
CA GLY A 231 1.19 30.08 17.54
C GLY A 231 -0.12 30.30 18.28
N ALA A 232 -0.12 31.35 19.09
CA ALA A 232 -1.29 31.86 19.78
C ALA A 232 -1.16 33.39 19.82
N ALA A 233 -2.29 34.10 19.88
CA ALA A 233 -2.30 35.56 20.07
C ALA A 233 -3.30 35.90 21.18
N VAL A 234 -2.91 36.82 22.02
CA VAL A 234 -3.76 37.44 23.06
C VAL A 234 -3.85 38.93 22.76
N LYS A 235 -5.07 39.44 22.61
CA LYS A 235 -5.31 40.83 22.23
C LYS A 235 -6.21 41.51 23.25
N ILE A 236 -5.89 42.72 23.63
CA ILE A 236 -6.80 43.62 24.34
C ILE A 236 -7.81 44.13 23.31
N ASN A 237 -9.01 43.55 23.31
CA ASN A 237 -9.98 43.79 22.24
C ASN A 237 -11.00 44.91 22.55
N THR A 238 -11.22 45.22 23.82
CA THR A 238 -12.27 46.17 24.24
C THR A 238 -11.71 47.16 25.25
N LEU A 239 -11.97 48.45 25.02
CA LEU A 239 -11.62 49.55 25.92
C LEU A 239 -10.14 49.62 26.31
N GLY A 240 -9.24 49.05 25.47
CA GLY A 240 -7.80 49.19 25.68
C GLY A 240 -7.36 50.63 25.68
N GLN A 241 -6.48 51.04 26.62
CA GLN A 241 -5.95 52.37 26.77
C GLN A 241 -4.45 52.42 26.44
N GLY A 242 -3.98 53.61 26.03
CA GLY A 242 -2.54 53.80 25.89
C GLY A 242 -1.85 53.60 27.24
N GLY A 243 -0.93 52.65 27.30
CA GLY A 243 -0.28 52.21 28.53
C GLY A 243 -0.68 50.82 29.04
N ASP A 244 -1.74 50.21 28.47
CA ASP A 244 -2.02 48.80 28.72
C ASP A 244 -0.93 47.92 28.07
N VAL A 245 -0.47 46.93 28.80
CA VAL A 245 0.60 46.03 28.36
C VAL A 245 0.25 44.60 28.71
N LEU A 246 0.35 43.68 27.72
CA LEU A 246 0.38 42.28 27.96
C LEU A 246 1.83 41.80 28.08
N GLY A 247 2.14 41.10 29.16
CA GLY A 247 3.46 40.56 29.41
C GLY A 247 3.45 39.06 29.38
N TYR A 248 4.59 38.47 29.06
CA TYR A 248 4.79 37.04 29.06
C TYR A 248 6.09 36.68 29.75
N ALA A 249 6.01 35.75 30.70
CA ALA A 249 7.17 35.09 31.29
C ALA A 249 7.12 33.60 30.96
N ALA A 250 8.07 33.13 30.14
CA ALA A 250 8.11 31.74 29.74
C ALA A 250 8.26 30.79 30.95
N PRO A 251 7.39 29.80 31.10
CA PRO A 251 7.61 28.75 32.10
C PRO A 251 8.94 28.03 31.80
N GLN A 252 9.59 27.52 32.86
CA GLN A 252 10.87 26.84 32.73
C GLN A 252 10.78 25.65 31.74
N GLY A 253 11.65 25.66 30.73
CA GLY A 253 11.70 24.61 29.70
C GLY A 253 10.64 24.73 28.58
N ASN A 254 9.80 25.78 28.61
CA ASN A 254 8.82 26.01 27.55
C ASN A 254 9.49 26.79 26.38
N PRO A 255 9.47 26.29 25.12
CA PRO A 255 10.09 26.92 23.97
C PRO A 255 9.30 28.12 23.39
N VAL A 256 8.07 28.35 23.88
CA VAL A 256 7.21 29.44 23.36
C VAL A 256 7.80 30.78 23.73
N THR A 257 7.91 31.66 22.76
CA THR A 257 8.32 33.06 22.94
C THR A 257 7.15 33.98 22.63
N ALA A 258 7.17 35.20 23.16
CA ALA A 258 6.14 36.19 22.88
C ALA A 258 6.76 37.54 22.44
N ASN A 259 6.02 38.27 21.61
CA ASN A 259 6.34 39.59 21.19
C ASN A 259 5.09 40.49 21.39
N TRP A 260 5.24 41.58 22.13
CA TRP A 260 4.17 42.55 22.36
C TRP A 260 4.17 43.66 21.30
N ASP A 261 3.03 43.81 20.63
CA ASP A 261 2.79 44.96 19.73
C ASP A 261 1.80 45.93 20.36
N SER A 262 2.33 47.06 20.81
CA SER A 262 1.53 48.13 21.43
C SER A 262 0.63 48.87 20.45
N GLY A 263 0.90 48.80 19.14
CA GLY A 263 0.08 49.43 18.12
C GLY A 263 -1.21 48.69 17.86
N SER A 264 -1.15 47.36 17.87
CA SER A 264 -2.32 46.48 17.74
C SER A 264 -2.87 46.00 19.06
N LEU A 265 -2.20 46.27 20.19
CA LEU A 265 -2.52 45.73 21.53
C LEU A 265 -2.55 44.20 21.57
N THR A 266 -1.59 43.55 20.89
CA THR A 266 -1.53 42.11 20.73
C THR A 266 -0.19 41.55 21.22
N LEU A 267 -0.24 40.44 21.93
CA LEU A 267 0.90 39.64 22.34
C LEU A 267 0.87 38.31 21.60
#